data_7a16e035a8b1fff87b90a5c3ac521544
#
_entry.id   7a16e035a8b1fff87b90a5c3ac521544
#
_cell.length_a   1.000
_cell.length_b   1.000
_cell.length_c   1.000
_cell.angle_alpha   90.00
_cell.angle_beta   90.00
_cell.angle_gamma   90.00
#
_symmetry.space_group_name_H-M   'P 1'
#
loop_
_entity.id
_entity.type
_entity.pdbx_description
1 polymer ?
#
loop_
_entity_poly.entity_id
_entity_poly.type
_entity_poly.pdbx_seq_one_letter_code
_entity_poly.pdbx_strand_id
1 'polypeptide(L)'
;MNIMDRLYARISELKNPTVAGLDTRIEYLPESFVAEILPEGIRSFEDAAEAVYQYNVRLVDALCDIVPAVKVQVAYYEMYGPAGMVAFEKTMQYAKDKGLIVMADVKRNDIGATAGCYANAYVGATPLPEGEKRAFASDIATINPYLGVDGVKPFVDACAANGTGVFSLVKTSNPSSGQLQDMRFEDGRTLYEAVADLVESWGEETRGETGYSVVGAVVGATYPEQGTALRARMPHTFFLVPGYGAQGATGTDIAGCFDANGNGAIVNASRSILCAWKKREGMALDEAARAEALRMREDLCTCLAAVGKPIK
;
A
#
# COMPACT_ATOMS: atom_id res chain seq x y z
N MET A 1 -19.14 -6.53 -6.05
CA MET A 1 -17.65 -6.65 -6.02
C MET A 1 -17.07 -5.39 -5.40
N ASN A 2 -16.48 -5.45 -4.20
CA ASN A 2 -15.79 -4.31 -3.59
C ASN A 2 -14.32 -4.23 -4.05
N ILE A 3 -13.56 -3.25 -3.55
CA ILE A 3 -12.15 -3.07 -3.96
C ILE A 3 -11.24 -4.23 -3.55
N MET A 4 -11.52 -4.88 -2.41
CA MET A 4 -10.71 -6.02 -1.97
C MET A 4 -10.99 -7.27 -2.79
N ASP A 5 -12.22 -7.44 -3.31
CA ASP A 5 -12.52 -8.48 -4.31
C ASP A 5 -11.73 -8.26 -5.60
N ARG A 6 -11.63 -6.99 -6.07
CA ARG A 6 -10.83 -6.64 -7.24
C ARG A 6 -9.34 -6.92 -7.00
N LEU A 7 -8.83 -6.56 -5.82
CA LEU A 7 -7.44 -6.83 -5.43
C LEU A 7 -7.17 -8.34 -5.36
N TYR A 8 -8.09 -9.09 -4.75
CA TYR A 8 -8.04 -10.56 -4.69
C TYR A 8 -7.97 -11.17 -6.10
N ALA A 9 -8.90 -10.78 -6.97
CA ALA A 9 -8.95 -11.27 -8.34
C ALA A 9 -7.66 -10.97 -9.12
N ARG A 10 -7.12 -9.75 -8.95
CA ARG A 10 -5.90 -9.34 -9.63
C ARG A 10 -4.66 -10.08 -9.13
N ILE A 11 -4.55 -10.35 -7.81
CA ILE A 11 -3.51 -11.20 -7.22
C ILE A 11 -3.60 -12.62 -7.78
N SER A 12 -4.80 -13.19 -7.84
CA SER A 12 -5.02 -14.54 -8.37
C SER A 12 -4.68 -14.65 -9.86
N GLU A 13 -5.09 -13.67 -10.66
CA GLU A 13 -4.78 -13.62 -12.10
C GLU A 13 -3.28 -13.57 -12.37
N LEU A 14 -2.57 -12.69 -11.69
CA LEU A 14 -1.12 -12.47 -11.87
C LEU A 14 -0.27 -13.48 -11.10
N LYS A 15 -0.88 -14.28 -10.21
CA LYS A 15 -0.18 -15.11 -9.22
C LYS A 15 0.89 -14.30 -8.49
N ASN A 16 0.55 -13.06 -8.12
CA ASN A 16 1.51 -12.13 -7.55
C ASN A 16 0.90 -11.29 -6.41
N PRO A 17 1.23 -11.56 -5.15
CA PRO A 17 0.74 -10.79 -4.01
C PRO A 17 1.66 -9.59 -3.68
N THR A 18 2.36 -9.02 -4.66
CA THR A 18 3.30 -7.92 -4.47
C THR A 18 2.66 -6.58 -4.79
N VAL A 19 2.79 -5.58 -3.93
CA VAL A 19 2.57 -4.17 -4.27
C VAL A 19 3.91 -3.45 -4.41
N ALA A 20 4.10 -2.77 -5.55
CA ALA A 20 5.29 -1.94 -5.76
C ALA A 20 5.12 -0.58 -5.08
N GLY A 21 5.98 -0.30 -4.10
CA GLY A 21 5.97 0.99 -3.40
C GLY A 21 6.76 2.03 -4.20
N LEU A 22 6.10 3.13 -4.54
CA LEU A 22 6.68 4.29 -5.22
C LEU A 22 7.11 5.36 -4.18
N ASP A 23 7.98 4.95 -3.27
CA ASP A 23 8.59 5.78 -2.22
C ASP A 23 9.85 6.44 -2.78
N THR A 24 9.74 7.06 -3.95
CA THR A 24 10.87 7.50 -4.78
C THR A 24 11.55 8.72 -4.19
N ARG A 25 12.88 8.62 -4.06
CA ARG A 25 13.77 9.68 -3.58
C ARG A 25 14.76 10.04 -4.68
N ILE A 26 15.21 11.29 -4.73
CA ILE A 26 16.18 11.74 -5.72
C ILE A 26 17.45 10.86 -5.70
N GLU A 27 17.92 10.44 -4.52
CA GLU A 27 19.11 9.62 -4.37
C GLU A 27 18.95 8.17 -4.90
N TYR A 28 17.75 7.80 -5.29
CA TYR A 28 17.46 6.51 -5.93
C TYR A 28 17.60 6.58 -7.45
N LEU A 29 17.56 7.78 -8.03
CA LEU A 29 17.60 7.97 -9.47
C LEU A 29 19.05 7.81 -9.99
N PRO A 30 19.28 7.07 -11.10
CA PRO A 30 20.57 7.07 -11.77
C PRO A 30 20.93 8.47 -12.27
N GLU A 31 22.19 8.87 -12.16
CA GLU A 31 22.67 10.16 -12.68
C GLU A 31 22.41 10.30 -14.19
N SER A 32 22.58 9.21 -14.95
CA SER A 32 22.28 9.16 -16.38
C SER A 32 20.83 9.43 -16.70
N PHE A 33 19.90 8.90 -15.86
CA PHE A 33 18.48 9.15 -15.99
C PHE A 33 18.14 10.62 -15.71
N VAL A 34 18.73 11.21 -14.64
CA VAL A 34 18.52 12.63 -14.33
C VAL A 34 19.05 13.52 -15.46
N ALA A 35 20.23 13.22 -16.01
CA ALA A 35 20.81 13.97 -17.12
C ALA A 35 20.00 13.87 -18.43
N GLU A 36 19.29 12.73 -18.65
CA GLU A 36 18.41 12.54 -19.80
C GLU A 36 17.18 13.46 -19.75
N ILE A 37 16.52 13.56 -18.59
CA ILE A 37 15.26 14.31 -18.43
C ILE A 37 15.47 15.77 -18.02
N LEU A 38 16.54 16.06 -17.29
CA LEU A 38 16.92 17.38 -16.79
C LEU A 38 18.41 17.63 -17.07
N PRO A 39 18.79 18.04 -18.31
CA PRO A 39 20.20 18.22 -18.68
C PRO A 39 20.95 19.21 -17.80
N GLU A 40 20.24 20.16 -17.19
CA GLU A 40 20.80 21.14 -16.27
C GLU A 40 20.82 20.69 -14.79
N GLY A 41 20.35 19.47 -14.51
CA GLY A 41 20.23 18.90 -13.18
C GLY A 41 19.01 19.39 -12.40
N ILE A 42 18.88 18.93 -11.17
CA ILE A 42 17.78 19.27 -10.25
C ILE A 42 18.17 20.54 -9.48
N ARG A 43 17.45 21.64 -9.68
CA ARG A 43 17.73 22.95 -9.06
C ARG A 43 16.56 23.52 -8.27
N SER A 44 15.37 22.98 -8.46
CA SER A 44 14.12 23.45 -7.84
C SER A 44 13.27 22.29 -7.35
N PHE A 45 12.20 22.59 -6.62
CA PHE A 45 11.22 21.58 -6.25
C PHE A 45 10.44 21.06 -7.46
N GLU A 46 10.24 21.89 -8.47
CA GLU A 46 9.62 21.52 -9.73
C GLU A 46 10.48 20.50 -10.49
N ASP A 47 11.79 20.71 -10.57
CA ASP A 47 12.74 19.76 -11.19
C ASP A 47 12.73 18.43 -10.41
N ALA A 48 12.77 18.50 -9.07
CA ALA A 48 12.74 17.33 -8.22
C ALA A 48 11.44 16.52 -8.39
N ALA A 49 10.30 17.20 -8.42
CA ALA A 49 9.01 16.62 -8.61
C ALA A 49 8.85 15.96 -9.99
N GLU A 50 9.36 16.64 -11.05
CA GLU A 50 9.35 16.10 -12.41
C GLU A 50 10.27 14.86 -12.52
N ALA A 51 11.48 14.90 -11.93
CA ALA A 51 12.38 13.75 -11.92
C ALA A 51 11.75 12.51 -11.24
N VAL A 52 11.11 12.72 -10.08
CA VAL A 52 10.40 11.67 -9.36
C VAL A 52 9.23 11.12 -10.20
N TYR A 53 8.45 12.00 -10.82
CA TYR A 53 7.32 11.60 -11.66
C TYR A 53 7.78 10.77 -12.87
N GLN A 54 8.77 11.23 -13.62
CA GLN A 54 9.29 10.52 -14.81
C GLN A 54 9.91 9.16 -14.45
N TYR A 55 10.58 9.09 -13.30
CA TYR A 55 11.10 7.83 -12.80
C TYR A 55 9.96 6.82 -12.49
N ASN A 56 8.90 7.30 -11.84
CA ASN A 56 7.75 6.46 -11.54
C ASN A 56 6.99 6.02 -12.79
N VAL A 57 6.90 6.87 -13.82
CA VAL A 57 6.33 6.52 -15.13
C VAL A 57 7.06 5.30 -15.72
N ARG A 58 8.39 5.31 -15.76
CA ARG A 58 9.16 4.17 -16.27
C ARG A 58 8.95 2.90 -15.44
N LEU A 59 8.87 3.05 -14.11
CA LEU A 59 8.61 1.89 -13.24
C LEU A 59 7.20 1.33 -13.42
N VAL A 60 6.19 2.19 -13.55
CA VAL A 60 4.81 1.77 -13.79
C VAL A 60 4.73 1.02 -15.12
N ASP A 61 5.35 1.51 -16.18
CA ASP A 61 5.38 0.84 -17.48
C ASP A 61 6.04 -0.54 -17.41
N ALA A 62 7.12 -0.67 -16.63
CA ALA A 62 7.82 -1.94 -16.47
C ALA A 62 7.07 -2.97 -15.61
N LEU A 63 6.12 -2.53 -14.78
CA LEU A 63 5.53 -3.35 -13.72
C LEU A 63 4.03 -3.62 -13.90
N CYS A 64 3.30 -2.84 -14.71
CA CYS A 64 1.83 -2.85 -14.74
C CYS A 64 1.21 -4.19 -15.18
N ASP A 65 1.94 -5.04 -15.88
CA ASP A 65 1.52 -6.38 -16.30
C ASP A 65 1.92 -7.49 -15.32
N ILE A 66 2.70 -7.18 -14.26
CA ILE A 66 3.22 -8.19 -13.33
C ILE A 66 2.86 -7.95 -11.86
N VAL A 67 2.53 -6.71 -11.45
CA VAL A 67 2.05 -6.44 -10.09
C VAL A 67 0.58 -6.02 -10.11
N PRO A 68 -0.23 -6.42 -9.12
CA PRO A 68 -1.65 -6.03 -9.05
C PRO A 68 -1.86 -4.57 -8.67
N ALA A 69 -0.89 -3.97 -7.98
CA ALA A 69 -1.06 -2.65 -7.38
C ALA A 69 0.27 -1.90 -7.24
N VAL A 70 0.16 -0.58 -7.10
CA VAL A 70 1.22 0.31 -6.62
C VAL A 70 0.78 1.04 -5.36
N LYS A 71 1.74 1.40 -4.51
CA LYS A 71 1.54 2.18 -3.28
C LYS A 71 2.38 3.45 -3.35
N VAL A 72 1.74 4.61 -3.32
CA VAL A 72 2.39 5.93 -3.45
C VAL A 72 2.44 6.59 -2.07
N GLN A 73 3.67 6.73 -1.52
CA GLN A 73 3.88 7.31 -0.20
C GLN A 73 3.98 8.82 -0.30
N VAL A 74 2.97 9.52 0.22
CA VAL A 74 2.81 10.98 0.08
C VAL A 74 3.99 11.80 0.63
N ALA A 75 4.64 11.33 1.69
CA ALA A 75 5.74 12.07 2.33
C ALA A 75 6.90 12.41 1.37
N TYR A 76 7.17 11.54 0.40
CA TYR A 76 8.22 11.75 -0.62
C TYR A 76 7.83 12.76 -1.71
N TYR A 77 6.61 13.22 -1.67
CA TYR A 77 6.08 14.25 -2.56
C TYR A 77 5.78 15.54 -1.79
N GLU A 78 5.15 15.44 -0.61
CA GLU A 78 4.86 16.60 0.26
C GLU A 78 6.13 17.41 0.59
N MET A 79 7.29 16.76 0.71
CA MET A 79 8.57 17.43 0.97
C MET A 79 8.99 18.43 -0.14
N TYR A 80 8.39 18.33 -1.33
CA TYR A 80 8.59 19.28 -2.45
C TYR A 80 7.43 20.26 -2.59
N GLY A 81 6.57 20.42 -1.57
CA GLY A 81 5.45 21.35 -1.55
C GLY A 81 4.43 21.13 -2.67
N PRO A 82 3.87 22.21 -3.24
CA PRO A 82 2.84 22.10 -4.27
C PRO A 82 3.30 21.33 -5.52
N ALA A 83 4.55 21.50 -5.97
CA ALA A 83 5.10 20.78 -7.10
C ALA A 83 5.11 19.27 -6.87
N GLY A 84 5.52 18.85 -5.67
CA GLY A 84 5.47 17.44 -5.27
C GLY A 84 4.05 16.88 -5.23
N MET A 85 3.05 17.65 -4.76
CA MET A 85 1.66 17.22 -4.74
C MET A 85 1.06 17.06 -6.15
N VAL A 86 1.49 17.88 -7.10
CA VAL A 86 1.15 17.70 -8.52
C VAL A 86 1.76 16.40 -9.07
N ALA A 87 3.03 16.11 -8.73
CA ALA A 87 3.67 14.84 -9.13
C ALA A 87 3.01 13.62 -8.47
N PHE A 88 2.56 13.74 -7.21
CA PHE A 88 1.80 12.70 -6.50
C PHE A 88 0.51 12.36 -7.23
N GLU A 89 -0.29 13.37 -7.57
CA GLU A 89 -1.55 13.21 -8.31
C GLU A 89 -1.30 12.59 -9.69
N LYS A 90 -0.35 13.13 -10.47
CA LYS A 90 0.01 12.61 -11.79
C LYS A 90 0.48 11.16 -11.74
N THR A 91 1.30 10.79 -10.75
CA THR A 91 1.79 9.41 -10.55
C THR A 91 0.64 8.43 -10.32
N MET A 92 -0.31 8.79 -9.46
CA MET A 92 -1.47 7.94 -9.19
C MET A 92 -2.38 7.82 -10.41
N GLN A 93 -2.64 8.93 -11.11
CA GLN A 93 -3.46 8.91 -12.33
C GLN A 93 -2.81 8.04 -13.40
N TYR A 94 -1.51 8.20 -13.64
CA TYR A 94 -0.78 7.39 -14.62
C TYR A 94 -0.85 5.89 -14.30
N ALA A 95 -0.62 5.52 -13.04
CA ALA A 95 -0.71 4.12 -12.61
C ALA A 95 -2.14 3.55 -12.81
N LYS A 96 -3.16 4.34 -12.52
CA LYS A 96 -4.56 3.96 -12.74
C LYS A 96 -4.88 3.77 -14.22
N ASP A 97 -4.39 4.65 -15.08
CA ASP A 97 -4.58 4.55 -16.53
C ASP A 97 -3.91 3.30 -17.13
N LYS A 98 -2.86 2.79 -16.46
CA LYS A 98 -2.21 1.49 -16.77
C LYS A 98 -2.93 0.27 -16.17
N GLY A 99 -4.07 0.45 -15.52
CA GLY A 99 -4.91 -0.62 -14.97
C GLY A 99 -4.45 -1.16 -13.61
N LEU A 100 -3.54 -0.49 -12.92
CA LEU A 100 -3.11 -0.85 -11.58
C LEU A 100 -4.12 -0.40 -10.52
N ILE A 101 -4.22 -1.16 -9.43
CA ILE A 101 -4.88 -0.69 -8.22
C ILE A 101 -3.92 0.28 -7.52
N VAL A 102 -4.41 1.48 -7.21
CA VAL A 102 -3.59 2.56 -6.64
C VAL A 102 -3.85 2.76 -5.17
N MET A 103 -2.81 2.61 -4.35
CA MET A 103 -2.87 2.80 -2.90
C MET A 103 -2.18 4.12 -2.53
N ALA A 104 -2.94 5.08 -1.98
CA ALA A 104 -2.40 6.30 -1.38
C ALA A 104 -1.95 6.02 0.06
N ASP A 105 -0.64 6.00 0.29
CA ASP A 105 -0.08 5.81 1.64
C ASP A 105 0.06 7.16 2.35
N VAL A 106 -1.02 7.60 2.97
CA VAL A 106 -1.19 8.96 3.51
C VAL A 106 -1.45 9.00 5.02
N LYS A 107 -1.83 7.87 5.61
CA LYS A 107 -2.06 7.68 7.05
C LYS A 107 -2.92 8.80 7.67
N ARG A 108 -3.98 9.20 6.96
CA ARG A 108 -4.87 10.29 7.41
C ARG A 108 -5.70 9.87 8.62
N ASN A 109 -6.03 10.85 9.43
CA ASN A 109 -6.84 10.69 10.63
C ASN A 109 -7.38 12.06 11.06
N ASP A 110 -8.64 12.12 11.46
CA ASP A 110 -9.30 13.25 12.09
C ASP A 110 -10.71 12.79 12.53
N ILE A 111 -11.56 13.69 13.01
CA ILE A 111 -12.92 13.40 13.43
C ILE A 111 -13.94 14.25 12.65
N GLY A 112 -15.20 13.78 12.63
CA GLY A 112 -16.34 14.52 12.11
C GLY A 112 -16.15 15.01 10.67
N ALA A 113 -16.45 16.30 10.43
CA ALA A 113 -16.39 16.91 9.09
C ALA A 113 -14.96 16.92 8.52
N THR A 114 -13.93 17.06 9.36
CA THR A 114 -12.53 17.04 8.90
C THR A 114 -12.13 15.66 8.40
N ALA A 115 -12.52 14.59 9.11
CA ALA A 115 -12.34 13.22 8.63
C ALA A 115 -13.08 12.99 7.31
N GLY A 116 -14.29 13.55 7.15
CA GLY A 116 -15.05 13.52 5.90
C GLY A 116 -14.32 14.19 4.73
N CYS A 117 -13.64 15.33 4.97
CA CYS A 117 -12.83 15.98 3.95
C CYS A 117 -11.66 15.12 3.50
N TYR A 118 -10.94 14.47 4.42
CA TYR A 118 -9.88 13.51 4.07
C TYR A 118 -10.43 12.29 3.32
N ALA A 119 -11.56 11.74 3.76
CA ALA A 119 -12.20 10.61 3.09
C ALA A 119 -12.59 10.97 1.64
N ASN A 120 -13.22 12.13 1.42
CA ASN A 120 -13.60 12.61 0.08
C ASN A 120 -12.37 12.77 -0.81
N ALA A 121 -11.27 13.31 -0.27
CA ALA A 121 -10.05 13.52 -1.06
C ALA A 121 -9.43 12.23 -1.58
N TYR A 122 -9.38 11.15 -0.76
CA TYR A 122 -8.62 9.96 -1.10
C TYR A 122 -9.46 8.74 -1.50
N VAL A 123 -10.64 8.55 -0.94
CA VAL A 123 -11.46 7.35 -1.17
C VAL A 123 -12.90 7.65 -1.58
N GLY A 124 -13.30 8.91 -1.54
CA GLY A 124 -14.62 9.39 -1.92
C GLY A 124 -14.61 10.30 -3.14
N ALA A 125 -15.59 11.17 -3.20
CA ALA A 125 -15.69 12.27 -4.14
C ALA A 125 -16.01 13.56 -3.40
N THR A 126 -15.43 14.66 -3.84
CA THR A 126 -15.64 15.98 -3.26
C THR A 126 -16.82 16.66 -3.93
N PRO A 127 -17.85 17.07 -3.17
CA PRO A 127 -19.02 17.77 -3.73
C PRO A 127 -18.61 19.16 -4.22
N LEU A 128 -19.08 19.51 -5.41
CA LEU A 128 -18.94 20.81 -6.05
C LEU A 128 -20.32 21.31 -6.49
N PRO A 129 -20.52 22.61 -6.79
CA PRO A 129 -21.81 23.11 -7.27
C PRO A 129 -22.39 22.40 -8.48
N GLU A 130 -21.52 21.85 -9.36
CA GLU A 130 -21.91 21.17 -10.60
C GLU A 130 -21.73 19.62 -10.51
N GLY A 131 -21.79 19.05 -9.30
CA GLY A 131 -21.66 17.61 -9.08
C GLY A 131 -20.47 17.24 -8.21
N GLU A 132 -20.03 15.99 -8.29
CA GLU A 132 -18.94 15.48 -7.48
C GLU A 132 -17.72 15.15 -8.33
N LYS A 133 -16.50 15.38 -7.78
CA LYS A 133 -15.24 15.02 -8.43
C LYS A 133 -14.28 14.36 -7.46
N ARG A 134 -13.51 13.40 -7.95
CA ARG A 134 -12.42 12.82 -7.19
C ARG A 134 -11.20 13.74 -7.27
N ALA A 135 -10.61 14.03 -6.10
CA ALA A 135 -9.40 14.86 -6.03
C ALA A 135 -8.15 14.04 -6.40
N PHE A 136 -8.09 12.78 -5.98
CA PHE A 136 -6.97 11.88 -6.26
C PHE A 136 -7.46 10.54 -6.84
N ALA A 137 -6.68 9.96 -7.75
CA ALA A 137 -7.00 8.71 -8.44
C ALA A 137 -6.72 7.44 -7.62
N SER A 138 -6.79 7.50 -6.28
CA SER A 138 -6.53 6.36 -5.42
C SER A 138 -7.75 5.44 -5.29
N ASP A 139 -7.50 4.13 -5.26
CA ASP A 139 -8.51 3.10 -4.97
C ASP A 139 -8.56 2.75 -3.48
N ILE A 140 -7.41 2.85 -2.80
CA ILE A 140 -7.26 2.53 -1.38
C ILE A 140 -6.40 3.61 -0.71
N ALA A 141 -6.71 3.97 0.53
CA ALA A 141 -5.88 4.87 1.33
C ALA A 141 -5.48 4.23 2.66
N THR A 142 -4.31 4.60 3.19
CA THR A 142 -3.95 4.23 4.56
C THR A 142 -4.48 5.25 5.56
N ILE A 143 -4.99 4.76 6.70
CA ILE A 143 -5.54 5.60 7.77
C ILE A 143 -4.97 5.20 9.13
N ASN A 144 -4.99 6.14 10.09
CA ASN A 144 -4.60 5.90 11.46
C ASN A 144 -5.85 5.78 12.34
N PRO A 145 -6.07 4.67 13.08
CA PRO A 145 -7.28 4.43 13.85
C PRO A 145 -7.30 5.08 15.23
N TYR A 146 -6.27 5.83 15.62
CA TYR A 146 -6.05 6.29 16.99
C TYR A 146 -7.23 7.09 17.59
N LEU A 147 -8.03 7.76 16.77
CA LEU A 147 -9.22 8.51 17.19
C LEU A 147 -10.50 7.65 17.25
N GLY A 148 -10.40 6.34 17.09
CA GLY A 148 -11.54 5.44 17.17
C GLY A 148 -12.51 5.54 16.00
N VAL A 149 -13.76 5.10 16.21
CA VAL A 149 -14.79 5.00 15.16
C VAL A 149 -15.13 6.35 14.54
N ASP A 150 -15.08 7.43 15.30
CA ASP A 150 -15.36 8.79 14.80
C ASP A 150 -14.37 9.23 13.70
N GLY A 151 -13.13 8.70 13.78
CA GLY A 151 -12.10 8.95 12.77
C GLY A 151 -12.13 7.98 11.61
N VAL A 152 -12.70 6.79 11.77
CA VAL A 152 -12.69 5.72 10.77
C VAL A 152 -13.98 5.66 9.96
N LYS A 153 -15.14 5.83 10.61
CA LYS A 153 -16.45 5.70 9.95
C LYS A 153 -16.62 6.60 8.70
N PRO A 154 -16.20 7.87 8.69
CA PRO A 154 -16.29 8.69 7.47
C PRO A 154 -15.57 8.09 6.26
N PHE A 155 -14.44 7.43 6.49
CA PHE A 155 -13.72 6.71 5.42
C PHE A 155 -14.46 5.44 4.99
N VAL A 156 -15.01 4.65 5.93
CA VAL A 156 -15.77 3.44 5.62
C VAL A 156 -17.00 3.78 4.77
N ASP A 157 -17.74 4.82 5.17
CA ASP A 157 -18.93 5.28 4.45
C ASP A 157 -18.57 5.74 3.02
N ALA A 158 -17.50 6.52 2.88
CA ALA A 158 -17.00 6.94 1.58
C ALA A 158 -16.54 5.74 0.72
N CYS A 159 -15.87 4.76 1.31
CA CYS A 159 -15.45 3.54 0.61
C CYS A 159 -16.63 2.73 0.10
N ALA A 160 -17.65 2.54 0.93
CA ALA A 160 -18.86 1.80 0.55
C ALA A 160 -19.61 2.49 -0.60
N ALA A 161 -19.67 3.82 -0.58
CA ALA A 161 -20.35 4.61 -1.62
C ALA A 161 -19.58 4.66 -2.94
N ASN A 162 -18.25 4.58 -2.92
CA ASN A 162 -17.39 4.82 -4.09
C ASN A 162 -16.64 3.58 -4.61
N GLY A 163 -16.84 2.39 -4.00
CA GLY A 163 -16.15 1.17 -4.41
C GLY A 163 -14.63 1.21 -4.16
N THR A 164 -14.21 1.91 -3.12
CA THR A 164 -12.82 2.09 -2.67
C THR A 164 -12.58 1.38 -1.35
N GLY A 165 -11.39 1.52 -0.74
CA GLY A 165 -11.07 0.87 0.53
C GLY A 165 -10.03 1.63 1.34
N VAL A 166 -9.79 1.15 2.56
CA VAL A 166 -8.74 1.65 3.43
C VAL A 166 -7.90 0.53 4.02
N PHE A 167 -6.64 0.84 4.36
CA PHE A 167 -5.80 0.05 5.25
C PHE A 167 -5.57 0.83 6.55
N SER A 168 -6.12 0.35 7.64
CA SER A 168 -5.92 0.91 8.98
C SER A 168 -4.63 0.40 9.61
N LEU A 169 -3.88 1.25 10.31
CA LEU A 169 -2.69 0.81 11.04
C LEU A 169 -3.10 -0.09 12.21
N VAL A 170 -2.55 -1.31 12.28
CA VAL A 170 -2.78 -2.26 13.38
C VAL A 170 -1.46 -2.59 14.07
N LYS A 171 -0.52 -3.21 13.35
CA LYS A 171 0.83 -3.47 13.88
C LYS A 171 1.87 -3.05 12.86
N THR A 172 2.72 -2.11 13.23
CA THR A 172 3.72 -1.54 12.33
C THR A 172 5.11 -2.19 12.52
N SER A 173 5.96 -2.10 11.50
CA SER A 173 7.26 -2.78 11.44
C SER A 173 8.43 -1.98 12.03
N ASN A 174 8.20 -0.74 12.47
CA ASN A 174 9.26 0.11 13.00
C ASN A 174 9.73 -0.37 14.39
N PRO A 175 11.03 -0.23 14.73
CA PRO A 175 11.59 -0.75 15.99
C PRO A 175 10.90 -0.24 17.26
N SER A 176 10.43 1.01 17.26
CA SER A 176 9.76 1.61 18.43
C SER A 176 8.25 1.33 18.49
N SER A 177 7.70 0.50 17.61
CA SER A 177 6.26 0.19 17.59
C SER A 177 5.76 -0.36 18.93
N GLY A 178 6.59 -1.12 19.63
CA GLY A 178 6.26 -1.71 20.95
C GLY A 178 6.04 -0.69 22.06
N GLN A 179 6.56 0.54 21.95
CA GLN A 179 6.35 1.56 22.98
C GLN A 179 4.87 1.89 23.22
N LEU A 180 4.04 1.75 22.20
CA LEU A 180 2.60 1.97 22.27
C LEU A 180 1.83 0.67 21.96
N GLN A 181 2.15 0.01 20.85
CA GLN A 181 1.32 -1.07 20.31
C GLN A 181 1.36 -2.33 21.19
N ASP A 182 2.44 -2.58 21.93
CA ASP A 182 2.58 -3.75 22.82
C ASP A 182 2.14 -3.47 24.27
N MET A 183 1.60 -2.27 24.57
CA MET A 183 0.97 -1.99 25.86
C MET A 183 -0.20 -2.93 26.11
N ARG A 184 -0.34 -3.43 27.34
CA ARG A 184 -1.38 -4.41 27.68
C ARG A 184 -2.51 -3.77 28.46
N PHE A 185 -3.73 -4.21 28.14
CA PHE A 185 -4.95 -3.94 28.91
C PHE A 185 -5.04 -4.91 30.10
N GLU A 186 -5.96 -4.63 31.04
CA GLU A 186 -6.25 -5.49 32.20
C GLU A 186 -6.73 -6.90 31.80
N ASP A 187 -7.38 -7.05 30.65
CA ASP A 187 -7.83 -8.33 30.09
C ASP A 187 -6.72 -9.14 29.41
N GLY A 188 -5.48 -8.60 29.42
CA GLY A 188 -4.28 -9.23 28.89
C GLY A 188 -4.01 -8.97 27.40
N ARG A 189 -4.98 -8.43 26.63
CA ARG A 189 -4.76 -8.05 25.24
C ARG A 189 -3.75 -6.92 25.13
N THR A 190 -2.99 -6.92 24.05
CA THR A 190 -2.19 -5.76 23.65
C THR A 190 -3.04 -4.71 22.95
N LEU A 191 -2.52 -3.46 22.86
CA LEU A 191 -3.21 -2.40 22.12
C LEU A 191 -3.43 -2.80 20.66
N TYR A 192 -2.41 -3.39 19.99
CA TYR A 192 -2.58 -3.79 18.58
C TYR A 192 -3.64 -4.90 18.39
N GLU A 193 -3.82 -5.80 19.37
CA GLU A 193 -4.88 -6.82 19.35
C GLU A 193 -6.26 -6.18 19.53
N ALA A 194 -6.40 -5.22 20.43
CA ALA A 194 -7.65 -4.49 20.61
C ALA A 194 -8.01 -3.66 19.35
N VAL A 195 -7.02 -3.03 18.73
CA VAL A 195 -7.22 -2.31 17.44
C VAL A 195 -7.61 -3.29 16.34
N ALA A 196 -7.03 -4.49 16.30
CA ALA A 196 -7.38 -5.53 15.34
C ALA A 196 -8.86 -5.92 15.44
N ASP A 197 -9.38 -6.14 16.66
CA ASP A 197 -10.78 -6.45 16.90
C ASP A 197 -11.71 -5.33 16.39
N LEU A 198 -11.33 -4.06 16.62
CA LEU A 198 -12.07 -2.91 16.12
C LEU A 198 -12.05 -2.83 14.59
N VAL A 199 -10.89 -3.02 13.96
CA VAL A 199 -10.74 -2.98 12.49
C VAL A 199 -11.60 -4.07 11.83
N GLU A 200 -11.61 -5.30 12.36
CA GLU A 200 -12.47 -6.37 11.87
C GLU A 200 -13.95 -5.99 11.98
N SER A 201 -14.36 -5.41 13.13
CA SER A 201 -15.74 -5.01 13.37
C SER A 201 -16.20 -3.83 12.48
N TRP A 202 -15.33 -2.84 12.25
CA TRP A 202 -15.67 -1.69 11.40
C TRP A 202 -15.92 -2.06 9.94
N GLY A 203 -15.35 -3.19 9.49
CA GLY A 203 -15.53 -3.69 8.13
C GLY A 203 -16.75 -4.59 7.93
N GLU A 204 -17.42 -5.06 8.99
CA GLU A 204 -18.37 -6.17 8.94
C GLU A 204 -19.47 -6.01 7.90
N GLU A 205 -20.09 -4.84 7.79
CA GLU A 205 -21.18 -4.56 6.86
C GLU A 205 -20.74 -4.35 5.41
N THR A 206 -19.41 -4.30 5.15
CA THR A 206 -18.82 -3.98 3.84
C THR A 206 -18.13 -5.17 3.17
N ARG A 207 -18.34 -6.39 3.69
CA ARG A 207 -17.75 -7.62 3.13
C ARG A 207 -18.23 -7.85 1.70
N GLY A 208 -17.27 -8.16 0.82
CA GLY A 208 -17.52 -8.45 -0.58
C GLY A 208 -17.73 -9.95 -0.84
N GLU A 209 -17.67 -10.32 -2.11
CA GLU A 209 -17.89 -11.68 -2.61
C GLU A 209 -16.81 -12.66 -2.13
N THR A 210 -15.58 -12.21 -1.94
CA THR A 210 -14.46 -13.01 -1.43
C THR A 210 -14.44 -13.12 0.10
N GLY A 211 -15.38 -12.44 0.78
CA GLY A 211 -15.47 -12.39 2.24
C GLY A 211 -14.63 -11.28 2.87
N TYR A 212 -13.83 -10.56 2.12
CA TYR A 212 -13.04 -9.44 2.62
C TYR A 212 -13.83 -8.12 2.60
N SER A 213 -13.69 -7.34 3.68
CA SER A 213 -14.30 -6.02 3.83
C SER A 213 -13.48 -4.94 3.14
N VAL A 214 -14.07 -3.75 2.92
CA VAL A 214 -13.32 -2.58 2.40
C VAL A 214 -12.31 -2.01 3.41
N VAL A 215 -12.37 -2.47 4.67
CA VAL A 215 -11.44 -2.08 5.73
C VAL A 215 -10.36 -3.16 5.85
N GLY A 216 -9.18 -2.85 5.40
CA GLY A 216 -7.98 -3.66 5.55
C GLY A 216 -7.12 -3.21 6.73
N ALA A 217 -6.03 -3.93 6.99
CA ALA A 217 -5.10 -3.66 8.07
C ALA A 217 -3.65 -3.60 7.58
N VAL A 218 -2.87 -2.66 8.11
CA VAL A 218 -1.40 -2.68 7.97
C VAL A 218 -0.84 -3.58 9.07
N VAL A 219 -0.19 -4.68 8.67
CA VAL A 219 0.43 -5.67 9.56
C VAL A 219 1.88 -5.89 9.12
N GLY A 220 2.83 -5.41 9.92
CA GLY A 220 4.26 -5.48 9.59
C GLY A 220 4.81 -6.92 9.55
N ALA A 221 5.72 -7.17 8.62
CA ALA A 221 6.36 -8.47 8.40
C ALA A 221 7.40 -8.87 9.48
N THR A 222 7.76 -7.95 10.39
CA THR A 222 8.91 -8.12 11.30
C THR A 222 8.68 -9.18 12.39
N TYR A 223 7.43 -9.53 12.68
CA TYR A 223 7.06 -10.46 13.75
C TYR A 223 6.08 -11.54 13.22
N PRO A 224 6.60 -12.68 12.70
CA PRO A 224 5.79 -13.72 12.03
C PRO A 224 4.66 -14.29 12.89
N GLU A 225 4.91 -14.51 14.18
CA GLU A 225 3.91 -15.05 15.12
C GLU A 225 2.74 -14.07 15.31
N GLN A 226 3.03 -12.77 15.36
CA GLN A 226 1.99 -11.74 15.47
C GLN A 226 1.14 -11.69 14.18
N GLY A 227 1.76 -11.82 13.00
CA GLY A 227 1.04 -11.90 11.73
C GLY A 227 0.06 -13.07 11.68
N THR A 228 0.48 -14.24 12.14
CA THR A 228 -0.37 -15.44 12.23
C THR A 228 -1.53 -15.25 13.21
N ALA A 229 -1.24 -14.72 14.40
CA ALA A 229 -2.27 -14.46 15.42
C ALA A 229 -3.28 -13.41 14.95
N LEU A 230 -2.81 -12.35 14.29
CA LEU A 230 -3.66 -11.31 13.71
C LEU A 230 -4.53 -11.84 12.56
N ARG A 231 -4.01 -12.76 11.71
CA ARG A 231 -4.82 -13.39 10.66
C ARG A 231 -5.98 -14.19 11.25
N ALA A 232 -5.74 -14.93 12.32
CA ALA A 232 -6.79 -15.67 13.01
C ALA A 232 -7.85 -14.74 13.65
N ARG A 233 -7.43 -13.58 14.14
CA ARG A 233 -8.28 -12.56 14.78
C ARG A 233 -9.08 -11.73 13.76
N MET A 234 -8.53 -11.50 12.57
CA MET A 234 -9.12 -10.67 11.50
C MET A 234 -9.33 -11.49 10.21
N PRO A 235 -10.22 -12.51 10.20
CA PRO A 235 -10.41 -13.42 9.07
C PRO A 235 -10.96 -12.71 7.81
N HIS A 236 -11.68 -11.60 7.98
CA HIS A 236 -12.33 -10.86 6.89
C HIS A 236 -11.63 -9.53 6.53
N THR A 237 -10.45 -9.29 7.08
CA THR A 237 -9.64 -8.09 6.85
C THR A 237 -8.48 -8.41 5.91
N PHE A 238 -8.33 -7.67 4.81
CA PHE A 238 -7.18 -7.80 3.92
C PHE A 238 -5.93 -7.14 4.55
N PHE A 239 -4.75 -7.76 4.44
CA PHE A 239 -3.53 -7.22 5.04
C PHE A 239 -2.63 -6.54 4.01
N LEU A 240 -2.16 -5.33 4.34
CA LEU A 240 -1.00 -4.71 3.71
C LEU A 240 0.22 -5.00 4.58
N VAL A 241 1.20 -5.72 4.03
CA VAL A 241 2.35 -6.25 4.77
C VAL A 241 3.63 -5.52 4.35
N PRO A 242 4.03 -4.43 5.03
CA PRO A 242 5.33 -3.78 4.81
C PRO A 242 6.45 -4.51 5.52
N GLY A 243 7.71 -4.30 5.05
CA GLY A 243 8.92 -4.79 5.73
C GLY A 243 9.60 -5.99 5.06
N TYR A 244 9.03 -6.55 4.01
CA TYR A 244 9.67 -7.63 3.23
C TYR A 244 10.99 -7.18 2.60
N GLY A 245 12.02 -8.03 2.69
CA GLY A 245 13.33 -7.84 2.09
C GLY A 245 14.17 -6.74 2.73
N ALA A 246 13.70 -5.49 2.68
CA ALA A 246 14.47 -4.33 3.16
C ALA A 246 14.67 -4.28 4.67
N GLN A 247 13.81 -4.95 5.44
CA GLN A 247 13.89 -5.09 6.90
C GLN A 247 14.24 -6.52 7.34
N GLY A 248 14.65 -7.38 6.40
CA GLY A 248 15.13 -8.74 6.66
C GLY A 248 14.06 -9.84 6.67
N ALA A 249 12.78 -9.51 6.55
CA ALA A 249 11.73 -10.53 6.48
C ALA A 249 11.74 -11.27 5.14
N THR A 250 11.53 -12.57 5.18
CA THR A 250 11.44 -13.49 4.04
C THR A 250 10.00 -13.87 3.72
N GLY A 251 9.77 -14.56 2.59
CA GLY A 251 8.44 -15.09 2.26
C GLY A 251 7.88 -16.05 3.30
N THR A 252 8.74 -16.81 3.97
CA THR A 252 8.32 -17.72 5.06
C THR A 252 7.79 -16.97 6.28
N ASP A 253 8.43 -15.85 6.63
CA ASP A 253 8.05 -15.05 7.81
C ASP A 253 6.65 -14.44 7.67
N ILE A 254 6.23 -14.12 6.45
CA ILE A 254 4.94 -13.48 6.19
C ILE A 254 3.83 -14.43 5.78
N ALA A 255 4.13 -15.72 5.58
CA ALA A 255 3.14 -16.72 5.15
C ALA A 255 1.96 -16.84 6.13
N GLY A 256 2.18 -16.55 7.43
CA GLY A 256 1.12 -16.48 8.45
C GLY A 256 0.07 -15.38 8.22
N CYS A 257 0.42 -14.32 7.49
CA CYS A 257 -0.49 -13.22 7.15
C CYS A 257 -1.53 -13.60 6.08
N PHE A 258 -1.26 -14.65 5.30
CA PHE A 258 -2.14 -15.12 4.22
C PHE A 258 -3.20 -16.10 4.73
N ASP A 259 -4.33 -16.15 4.04
CA ASP A 259 -5.37 -17.15 4.27
C ASP A 259 -4.98 -18.55 3.74
N ALA A 260 -5.88 -19.51 3.86
CA ALA A 260 -5.67 -20.89 3.39
C ALA A 260 -5.60 -21.00 1.84
N ASN A 261 -6.01 -19.98 1.12
CA ASN A 261 -5.98 -19.92 -0.36
C ASN A 261 -4.76 -19.15 -0.90
N GLY A 262 -3.82 -18.76 -0.01
CA GLY A 262 -2.67 -17.96 -0.38
C GLY A 262 -3.02 -16.52 -0.76
N ASN A 263 -4.13 -16.00 -0.24
CA ASN A 263 -4.62 -14.66 -0.50
C ASN A 263 -4.92 -13.91 0.82
N GLY A 264 -5.63 -12.79 0.78
CA GLY A 264 -5.95 -11.99 1.96
C GLY A 264 -4.80 -11.12 2.47
N ALA A 265 -3.67 -11.11 1.77
CA ALA A 265 -2.54 -10.23 2.07
C ALA A 265 -1.85 -9.78 0.77
N ILE A 266 -1.29 -8.57 0.81
CA ILE A 266 -0.44 -8.01 -0.24
C ILE A 266 0.84 -7.45 0.40
N VAL A 267 2.00 -7.76 -0.20
CA VAL A 267 3.32 -7.52 0.39
C VAL A 267 3.99 -6.34 -0.28
N ASN A 268 4.33 -5.32 0.49
CA ASN A 268 4.97 -4.12 -0.05
C ASN A 268 6.49 -4.27 -0.17
N ALA A 269 7.00 -3.96 -1.37
CA ALA A 269 8.41 -3.74 -1.63
C ALA A 269 8.60 -2.37 -2.31
N SER A 270 9.45 -1.53 -1.72
CA SER A 270 9.79 -0.20 -2.27
C SER A 270 11.26 -0.17 -2.70
N ARG A 271 12.18 0.00 -1.76
CA ARG A 271 13.61 0.21 -2.08
C ARG A 271 14.25 -0.91 -2.89
N SER A 272 13.84 -2.18 -2.69
CA SER A 272 14.39 -3.31 -3.46
C SER A 272 14.03 -3.21 -4.94
N ILE A 273 12.85 -2.72 -5.28
CA ILE A 273 12.39 -2.49 -6.66
C ILE A 273 12.98 -1.18 -7.20
N LEU A 274 12.81 -0.06 -6.48
CA LEU A 274 13.27 1.26 -6.89
C LEU A 274 14.78 1.34 -7.13
N CYS A 275 15.58 0.62 -6.33
CA CYS A 275 17.04 0.60 -6.41
C CYS A 275 17.60 -0.70 -6.98
N ALA A 276 16.81 -1.50 -7.68
CA ALA A 276 17.24 -2.79 -8.23
C ALA A 276 18.42 -2.65 -9.20
N TRP A 277 18.44 -1.56 -9.97
CA TRP A 277 19.52 -1.22 -10.90
C TRP A 277 20.90 -1.08 -10.24
N LYS A 278 20.96 -0.67 -8.95
CA LYS A 278 22.23 -0.56 -8.19
C LYS A 278 22.91 -1.91 -7.95
N LYS A 279 22.16 -3.01 -8.04
CA LYS A 279 22.64 -4.38 -7.81
C LYS A 279 22.75 -5.21 -9.09
N ARG A 280 22.41 -4.65 -10.25
CA ARG A 280 22.33 -5.33 -11.54
C ARG A 280 23.09 -4.53 -12.59
N GLU A 281 24.43 -4.57 -12.51
CA GLU A 281 25.30 -3.86 -13.45
C GLU A 281 24.96 -4.17 -14.92
N GLY A 282 24.92 -3.12 -15.75
CA GLY A 282 24.63 -3.24 -17.19
C GLY A 282 23.16 -3.45 -17.56
N MET A 283 22.26 -3.56 -16.58
CA MET A 283 20.82 -3.67 -16.82
C MET A 283 20.16 -2.28 -16.77
N ALA A 284 19.21 -2.02 -17.68
CA ALA A 284 18.42 -0.78 -17.62
C ALA A 284 17.58 -0.73 -16.33
N LEU A 285 17.25 0.48 -15.87
CA LEU A 285 16.56 0.66 -14.58
C LEU A 285 15.20 -0.04 -14.50
N ASP A 286 14.43 0.01 -15.57
CA ASP A 286 13.13 -0.61 -15.76
C ASP A 286 13.23 -2.14 -15.84
N GLU A 287 14.19 -2.67 -16.58
CA GLU A 287 14.47 -4.10 -16.64
C GLU A 287 14.92 -4.66 -15.27
N ALA A 288 15.75 -3.90 -14.54
CA ALA A 288 16.20 -4.27 -13.21
C ALA A 288 15.05 -4.31 -12.20
N ALA A 289 14.17 -3.30 -12.23
CA ALA A 289 12.97 -3.23 -11.39
C ALA A 289 12.00 -4.39 -11.68
N ARG A 290 11.77 -4.67 -12.98
CA ARG A 290 10.95 -5.80 -13.42
C ARG A 290 11.51 -7.14 -12.95
N ALA A 291 12.81 -7.37 -13.12
CA ALA A 291 13.46 -8.59 -12.69
C ALA A 291 13.38 -8.79 -11.16
N GLU A 292 13.46 -7.72 -10.38
CA GLU A 292 13.30 -7.79 -8.92
C GLU A 292 11.86 -8.09 -8.50
N ALA A 293 10.86 -7.48 -9.15
CA ALA A 293 9.46 -7.77 -8.89
C ALA A 293 9.09 -9.23 -9.24
N LEU A 294 9.62 -9.76 -10.33
CA LEU A 294 9.44 -11.17 -10.70
C LEU A 294 10.11 -12.11 -9.70
N ARG A 295 11.34 -11.81 -9.26
CA ARG A 295 12.03 -12.57 -8.22
C ARG A 295 11.23 -12.60 -6.92
N MET A 296 10.67 -11.46 -6.51
CA MET A 296 9.84 -11.37 -5.31
C MET A 296 8.56 -12.21 -5.45
N ARG A 297 7.90 -12.14 -6.61
CA ARG A 297 6.73 -12.98 -6.90
C ARG A 297 7.05 -14.47 -6.74
N GLU A 298 8.16 -14.92 -7.34
CA GLU A 298 8.58 -16.32 -7.29
C GLU A 298 8.89 -16.77 -5.86
N ASP A 299 9.62 -15.97 -5.09
CA ASP A 299 9.92 -16.22 -3.68
C ASP A 299 8.63 -16.38 -2.86
N LEU A 300 7.70 -15.43 -2.97
CA LEU A 300 6.43 -15.46 -2.25
C LEU A 300 5.58 -16.67 -2.65
N CYS A 301 5.44 -16.96 -3.95
CA CYS A 301 4.68 -18.11 -4.41
C CYS A 301 5.28 -19.43 -3.92
N THR A 302 6.61 -19.56 -3.95
CA THR A 302 7.34 -20.75 -3.47
C THR A 302 7.15 -20.94 -1.97
N CYS A 303 7.32 -19.88 -1.18
CA CYS A 303 7.14 -19.93 0.26
C CYS A 303 5.69 -20.26 0.67
N LEU A 304 4.70 -19.64 0.01
CA LEU A 304 3.28 -19.92 0.27
C LEU A 304 2.93 -21.38 -0.10
N ALA A 305 3.40 -21.87 -1.24
CA ALA A 305 3.16 -23.27 -1.64
C ALA A 305 3.79 -24.26 -0.66
N ALA A 306 5.00 -23.98 -0.16
CA ALA A 306 5.71 -24.83 0.80
C ALA A 306 4.95 -24.98 2.14
N VAL A 307 4.13 -23.99 2.54
CA VAL A 307 3.29 -24.06 3.75
C VAL A 307 1.83 -24.46 3.45
N GLY A 308 1.54 -24.94 2.24
CA GLY A 308 0.21 -25.41 1.85
C GLY A 308 -0.80 -24.31 1.54
N LYS A 309 -0.34 -23.09 1.25
CA LYS A 309 -1.16 -21.91 0.90
C LYS A 309 -0.85 -21.40 -0.53
N PRO A 310 -0.89 -22.22 -1.58
CA PRO A 310 -0.61 -21.73 -2.93
C PRO A 310 -1.66 -20.71 -3.36
N ILE A 311 -1.26 -19.66 -4.06
CA ILE A 311 -2.18 -18.66 -4.64
C ILE A 311 -3.04 -19.35 -5.70
N LYS A 312 -4.33 -19.35 -5.47
CA LYS A 312 -5.34 -20.00 -6.33
C LYS A 312 -5.83 -19.07 -7.44
#